data_74749655a16bd59c5b37f99fa46657bb
#
_entry.id   74749655a16bd59c5b37f99fa46657bb
#
_cell.length_a   1.000
_cell.length_b   1.000
_cell.length_c   1.000
_cell.angle_alpha   90.00
_cell.angle_beta   90.00
_cell.angle_gamma   90.00
#
_symmetry.space_group_name_H-M   'P 1'
#
loop_
_entity.id
_entity.type
_entity.pdbx_description
1 polymer ?
#
loop_
_entity_poly.entity_id
_entity_poly.type
_entity_poly.pdbx_seq_one_letter_code
_entity_poly.pdbx_strand_id
1 'polypeptide(L)'
;LVKDQNKRAEQKIQELQTFIARFSANKSKSRQATSRRKLLEKISVEDMPASSRRYPWVGFKAEREPGKDRLFVTDISKTVDGEKLLNHVSFIVGKEDKIAILGKNELAVTMLFKILMGDEEPDEGTVKWGVSTTQAYFPKDHNSYFENCDYDLIDWMRQFSTDKRESYLRTFLGRMLFSGDDVYKQVKVLSGGEKVRCMISKMMLSGANFLVFDQPTNHLDLESIAALNNGMAAFPYNIIF
;
A
#
# COMPACT_ATOMS: atom_id res chain seq x y z
N LEU A 1 -14.87 -20.83 -1.50
CA LEU A 1 -15.26 -22.23 -1.58
C LEU A 1 -14.23 -23.15 -0.88
N VAL A 2 -12.97 -23.27 -1.36
CA VAL A 2 -11.93 -24.14 -0.77
C VAL A 2 -11.57 -23.69 0.67
N LYS A 3 -11.44 -22.39 0.91
CA LYS A 3 -11.14 -21.83 2.24
C LYS A 3 -12.23 -22.14 3.27
N ASP A 4 -13.50 -22.14 2.86
CA ASP A 4 -14.62 -22.48 3.73
C ASP A 4 -14.71 -24.00 3.98
N GLN A 5 -14.36 -24.79 2.96
CA GLN A 5 -14.25 -26.25 3.09
C GLN A 5 -13.13 -26.63 4.04
N ASN A 6 -11.94 -26.02 3.92
CA ASN A 6 -10.80 -26.28 4.81
C ASN A 6 -11.12 -25.87 6.26
N LYS A 7 -11.75 -24.71 6.47
CA LYS A 7 -12.18 -24.27 7.81
C LYS A 7 -13.15 -25.27 8.46
N ARG A 8 -14.10 -25.82 7.68
CA ARG A 8 -15.03 -26.88 8.15
C ARG A 8 -14.28 -28.17 8.44
N ALA A 9 -13.32 -28.54 7.59
CA ALA A 9 -12.50 -29.74 7.80
C ALA A 9 -11.64 -29.63 9.07
N GLU A 10 -10.99 -28.47 9.30
CA GLU A 10 -10.21 -28.19 10.52
C GLU A 10 -11.07 -28.25 11.79
N GLN A 11 -12.26 -27.65 11.78
CA GLN A 11 -13.21 -27.73 12.89
C GLN A 11 -13.61 -29.19 13.17
N LYS A 12 -13.87 -29.96 12.11
CA LYS A 12 -14.21 -31.39 12.23
C LYS A 12 -13.06 -32.23 12.76
N ILE A 13 -11.85 -31.96 12.33
CA ILE A 13 -10.62 -32.59 12.84
C ILE A 13 -10.48 -32.32 14.35
N GLN A 14 -10.65 -31.08 14.78
CA GLN A 14 -10.53 -30.65 16.17
C GLN A 14 -11.61 -31.33 17.06
N GLU A 15 -12.88 -31.41 16.59
CA GLU A 15 -13.94 -32.14 17.27
C GLU A 15 -13.61 -33.62 17.43
N LEU A 16 -13.14 -34.28 16.37
CA LEU A 16 -12.80 -35.71 16.39
C LEU A 16 -11.61 -35.98 17.31
N GLN A 17 -10.57 -35.13 17.26
CA GLN A 17 -9.41 -35.24 18.15
C GLN A 17 -9.80 -35.12 19.64
N THR A 18 -10.62 -34.11 19.96
CA THR A 18 -11.11 -33.89 21.33
C THR A 18 -11.94 -35.08 21.82
N PHE A 19 -12.80 -35.62 20.96
CA PHE A 19 -13.56 -36.82 21.32
C PHE A 19 -12.67 -38.05 21.54
N ILE A 20 -11.72 -38.28 20.64
CA ILE A 20 -10.76 -39.40 20.74
C ILE A 20 -9.95 -39.28 22.04
N ALA A 21 -9.41 -38.10 22.35
CA ALA A 21 -8.65 -37.84 23.56
C ALA A 21 -9.48 -38.13 24.82
N ARG A 22 -10.76 -37.69 24.84
CA ARG A 22 -11.64 -37.85 26.00
C ARG A 22 -12.12 -39.27 26.25
N PHE A 23 -12.27 -40.11 25.21
CA PHE A 23 -12.90 -41.42 25.30
C PHE A 23 -12.02 -42.57 24.87
N SER A 24 -10.75 -42.37 24.51
CA SER A 24 -9.81 -43.43 24.11
C SER A 24 -9.59 -44.49 25.18
N ALA A 25 -9.59 -44.11 26.46
CA ALA A 25 -9.40 -45.01 27.60
C ALA A 25 -10.72 -45.66 28.13
N ASN A 26 -11.88 -45.26 27.59
CA ASN A 26 -13.17 -45.76 28.08
C ASN A 26 -13.59 -47.04 27.35
N LYS A 27 -13.62 -48.16 28.05
CA LYS A 27 -13.90 -49.50 27.50
C LYS A 27 -15.25 -49.62 26.76
N SER A 28 -16.29 -48.90 27.22
CA SER A 28 -17.62 -48.93 26.60
C SER A 28 -17.69 -48.06 25.33
N LYS A 29 -16.82 -47.06 25.18
CA LYS A 29 -16.80 -46.12 24.02
C LYS A 29 -15.60 -46.35 23.09
N SER A 30 -14.74 -47.34 23.35
CA SER A 30 -13.54 -47.62 22.56
C SER A 30 -13.85 -47.89 21.08
N ARG A 31 -14.95 -48.60 20.78
CA ARG A 31 -15.39 -48.83 19.39
C ARG A 31 -15.76 -47.53 18.67
N GLN A 32 -16.38 -46.62 19.39
CA GLN A 32 -16.73 -45.27 18.81
C GLN A 32 -15.46 -44.42 18.62
N ALA A 33 -14.50 -44.48 19.54
CA ALA A 33 -13.22 -43.79 19.38
C ALA A 33 -12.42 -44.34 18.19
N THR A 34 -12.40 -45.68 18.01
CA THR A 34 -11.76 -46.30 16.84
C THR A 34 -12.43 -45.94 15.53
N SER A 35 -13.77 -45.93 15.47
CA SER A 35 -14.50 -45.50 14.28
C SER A 35 -14.19 -44.04 13.93
N ARG A 36 -14.11 -43.13 14.92
CA ARG A 36 -13.77 -41.73 14.71
C ARG A 36 -12.30 -41.52 14.35
N ARG A 37 -11.39 -42.35 14.80
CA ARG A 37 -9.99 -42.35 14.34
C ARG A 37 -9.89 -42.70 12.86
N LYS A 38 -10.63 -43.71 12.39
CA LYS A 38 -10.73 -44.05 10.95
C LYS A 38 -11.35 -42.94 10.13
N LEU A 39 -12.29 -42.18 10.71
CA LEU A 39 -12.88 -41.04 10.05
C LEU A 39 -11.88 -39.86 9.94
N LEU A 40 -11.08 -39.63 11.01
CA LEU A 40 -10.02 -38.65 11.04
C LEU A 40 -8.96 -38.91 9.96
N GLU A 41 -8.56 -40.17 9.77
CA GLU A 41 -7.60 -40.59 8.74
C GLU A 41 -8.11 -40.36 7.31
N LYS A 42 -9.43 -40.28 7.12
CA LYS A 42 -10.06 -40.02 5.81
C LYS A 42 -10.30 -38.54 5.51
N ILE A 43 -10.21 -37.69 6.52
CA ILE A 43 -10.35 -36.21 6.30
C ILE A 43 -9.00 -35.70 5.90
N SER A 44 -8.83 -35.43 4.60
CA SER A 44 -7.68 -34.65 4.09
C SER A 44 -8.07 -33.18 4.10
N VAL A 45 -7.26 -32.36 4.75
CA VAL A 45 -7.26 -30.94 4.50
C VAL A 45 -6.52 -30.76 3.17
N GLU A 46 -7.22 -30.32 2.13
CA GLU A 46 -6.55 -29.98 0.90
C GLU A 46 -5.56 -28.85 1.18
N ASP A 47 -4.28 -29.14 1.02
CA ASP A 47 -3.28 -28.11 0.99
C ASP A 47 -3.68 -27.14 -0.13
N MET A 48 -4.09 -25.93 0.24
CA MET A 48 -4.27 -24.91 -0.76
C MET A 48 -2.93 -24.77 -1.47
N PRO A 49 -2.88 -24.97 -2.81
CA PRO A 49 -1.67 -24.68 -3.54
C PRO A 49 -1.24 -23.29 -3.11
N ALA A 50 0.00 -23.15 -2.64
CA ALA A 50 0.54 -21.87 -2.26
C ALA A 50 0.18 -20.90 -3.39
N SER A 51 -0.61 -19.87 -3.08
CA SER A 51 -1.09 -18.94 -4.10
C SER A 51 0.11 -18.53 -4.94
N SER A 52 0.10 -18.84 -6.22
CA SER A 52 1.14 -18.39 -7.16
C SER A 52 1.13 -16.86 -7.31
N ARG A 53 0.12 -16.22 -6.72
CA ARG A 53 -0.02 -14.77 -6.67
C ARG A 53 1.01 -14.20 -5.69
N ARG A 54 1.92 -13.43 -6.24
CA ARG A 54 2.91 -12.69 -5.47
C ARG A 54 2.36 -11.31 -5.16
N TYR A 55 2.49 -10.90 -3.91
CA TYR A 55 2.08 -9.56 -3.45
C TYR A 55 3.34 -8.72 -3.27
N PRO A 56 3.39 -7.49 -3.81
CA PRO A 56 4.46 -6.57 -3.44
C PRO A 56 4.36 -6.23 -1.96
N TRP A 57 5.49 -6.04 -1.31
CA TRP A 57 5.49 -5.57 0.07
C TRP A 57 5.43 -4.05 0.09
N VAL A 58 4.37 -3.49 0.66
CA VAL A 58 4.23 -2.05 0.88
C VAL A 58 4.21 -1.75 2.36
N GLY A 59 5.18 -0.96 2.82
CA GLY A 59 5.29 -0.54 4.21
C GLY A 59 5.96 0.82 4.32
N PHE A 60 5.18 1.83 4.68
CA PHE A 60 5.69 3.19 4.87
C PHE A 60 6.23 3.35 6.28
N LYS A 61 7.42 3.95 6.38
CA LYS A 61 8.07 4.23 7.66
C LYS A 61 8.58 5.66 7.66
N ALA A 62 8.12 6.44 8.62
CA ALA A 62 8.61 7.80 8.80
C ALA A 62 9.96 7.79 9.53
N GLU A 63 10.87 8.68 9.15
CA GLU A 63 12.15 8.88 9.83
C GLU A 63 11.99 9.62 11.17
N ARG A 64 10.94 10.47 11.26
CA ARG A 64 10.63 11.23 12.47
C ARG A 64 9.13 11.36 12.67
N GLU A 65 8.73 11.50 13.92
CA GLU A 65 7.35 11.85 14.25
C GLU A 65 7.05 13.29 13.82
N PRO A 66 5.87 13.55 13.24
CA PRO A 66 5.44 14.90 12.93
C PRO A 66 5.03 15.62 14.23
N GLY A 67 5.22 16.94 14.29
CA GLY A 67 4.80 17.80 15.43
C GLY A 67 3.27 17.86 15.58
N LYS A 68 2.77 18.80 16.40
CA LYS A 68 1.32 18.96 16.64
C LYS A 68 0.58 19.42 15.38
N ASP A 69 1.15 20.40 14.69
CA ASP A 69 0.58 20.98 13.49
C ASP A 69 0.96 20.13 12.27
N ARG A 70 0.00 19.83 11.42
CA ARG A 70 0.16 18.98 10.23
C ARG A 70 0.03 19.80 8.96
N LEU A 71 -1.19 20.20 8.66
CA LEU A 71 -1.56 20.94 7.45
C LEU A 71 -2.77 21.82 7.72
N PHE A 72 -2.66 23.07 7.34
CA PHE A 72 -3.74 24.04 7.34
C PHE A 72 -3.97 24.53 5.91
N VAL A 73 -5.17 24.36 5.43
CA VAL A 73 -5.63 24.84 4.13
C VAL A 73 -6.73 25.86 4.37
N THR A 74 -6.53 27.08 3.89
CA THR A 74 -7.42 28.17 4.18
C THR A 74 -7.82 28.86 2.88
N ASP A 75 -9.10 28.81 2.56
CA ASP A 75 -9.79 29.60 1.54
C ASP A 75 -9.21 29.45 0.11
N ILE A 76 -8.77 28.24 -0.24
CA ILE A 76 -8.15 27.96 -1.54
C ILE A 76 -9.18 28.06 -2.66
N SER A 77 -8.91 28.95 -3.61
CA SER A 77 -9.65 29.08 -4.87
C SER A 77 -8.68 28.95 -6.05
N LYS A 78 -9.12 28.30 -7.13
CA LYS A 78 -8.33 28.14 -8.35
C LYS A 78 -9.24 28.08 -9.58
N THR A 79 -8.92 28.88 -10.56
CA THR A 79 -9.57 28.91 -11.89
C THR A 79 -8.55 28.48 -12.95
N VAL A 80 -8.93 27.59 -13.84
CA VAL A 80 -8.11 27.13 -14.96
C VAL A 80 -8.95 27.26 -16.23
N ASP A 81 -8.42 27.88 -17.26
CA ASP A 81 -9.08 28.07 -18.56
C ASP A 81 -10.50 28.68 -18.47
N GLY A 82 -10.71 29.54 -17.46
CA GLY A 82 -12.00 30.19 -17.21
C GLY A 82 -13.00 29.35 -16.39
N GLU A 83 -12.68 28.10 -16.06
CA GLU A 83 -13.47 27.25 -15.17
C GLU A 83 -12.95 27.32 -13.74
N LYS A 84 -13.82 27.62 -12.79
CA LYS A 84 -13.49 27.62 -11.35
C LYS A 84 -13.45 26.20 -10.82
N LEU A 85 -12.25 25.63 -10.69
CA LEU A 85 -12.04 24.25 -10.22
C LEU A 85 -12.17 24.12 -8.71
N LEU A 86 -11.60 25.08 -7.97
CA LEU A 86 -11.65 25.13 -6.50
C LEU A 86 -12.30 26.45 -6.07
N ASN A 87 -13.17 26.37 -5.07
CA ASN A 87 -13.94 27.51 -4.60
C ASN A 87 -13.96 27.53 -3.06
N HIS A 88 -13.13 28.39 -2.46
CA HIS A 88 -13.03 28.62 -1.02
C HIS A 88 -12.85 27.33 -0.19
N VAL A 89 -11.95 26.45 -0.64
CA VAL A 89 -11.69 25.17 0.05
C VAL A 89 -10.86 25.40 1.29
N SER A 90 -11.40 25.00 2.45
CA SER A 90 -10.72 25.11 3.73
C SER A 90 -10.84 23.82 4.53
N PHE A 91 -9.73 23.33 5.08
CA PHE A 91 -9.72 22.21 6.02
C PHE A 91 -8.41 22.19 6.82
N ILE A 92 -8.44 21.45 7.91
CA ILE A 92 -7.28 21.23 8.79
C ILE A 92 -7.07 19.74 8.91
N VAL A 93 -5.81 19.31 8.84
CA VAL A 93 -5.44 17.92 9.11
C VAL A 93 -4.90 17.80 10.52
N GLY A 94 -5.56 17.00 11.33
CA GLY A 94 -5.21 16.71 12.71
C GLY A 94 -4.21 15.55 12.83
N LYS A 95 -3.99 15.14 14.08
CA LYS A 95 -3.09 14.02 14.38
C LYS A 95 -3.69 12.70 13.84
N GLU A 96 -2.89 11.93 13.10
CA GLU A 96 -3.25 10.60 12.59
C GLU A 96 -4.44 10.55 11.61
N ASP A 97 -4.89 11.70 11.12
CA ASP A 97 -5.98 11.75 10.15
C ASP A 97 -5.60 11.07 8.83
N LYS A 98 -6.53 10.27 8.30
CA LYS A 98 -6.48 9.71 6.96
C LYS A 98 -7.70 10.20 6.20
N ILE A 99 -7.46 11.08 5.23
CA ILE A 99 -8.50 11.85 4.55
C ILE A 99 -8.62 11.40 3.11
N ALA A 100 -9.83 10.98 2.70
CA ALA A 100 -10.17 10.75 1.31
C ALA A 100 -10.77 12.03 0.72
N ILE A 101 -10.21 12.52 -0.37
CA ILE A 101 -10.74 13.64 -1.13
C ILE A 101 -11.63 13.10 -2.25
N LEU A 102 -12.90 13.44 -2.21
CA LEU A 102 -13.87 13.02 -3.22
C LEU A 102 -14.37 14.22 -4.00
N GLY A 103 -14.28 14.17 -5.31
CA GLY A 103 -14.73 15.23 -6.21
C GLY A 103 -15.35 14.64 -7.48
N LYS A 104 -16.36 15.33 -8.04
CA LYS A 104 -16.91 14.96 -9.35
C LYS A 104 -15.96 15.28 -10.51
N ASN A 105 -15.11 16.29 -10.33
CA ASN A 105 -14.11 16.70 -11.29
C ASN A 105 -12.74 16.25 -10.80
N GLU A 106 -12.16 15.26 -11.47
CA GLU A 106 -10.83 14.73 -11.14
C GLU A 106 -9.72 15.80 -11.29
N LEU A 107 -9.88 16.72 -12.24
CA LEU A 107 -8.92 17.80 -12.44
C LEU A 107 -8.87 18.72 -11.21
N ALA A 108 -10.03 18.99 -10.59
CA ALA A 108 -10.09 19.79 -9.37
C ALA A 108 -9.36 19.10 -8.20
N VAL A 109 -9.49 17.76 -8.06
CA VAL A 109 -8.79 17.00 -7.04
C VAL A 109 -7.27 17.01 -7.27
N THR A 110 -6.83 16.74 -8.49
CA THR A 110 -5.41 16.81 -8.87
C THR A 110 -4.85 18.22 -8.66
N MET A 111 -5.63 19.28 -9.02
CA MET A 111 -5.22 20.66 -8.80
C MET A 111 -5.03 20.98 -7.32
N LEU A 112 -5.95 20.52 -6.47
CA LEU A 112 -5.80 20.67 -5.02
C LEU A 112 -4.49 20.03 -4.54
N PHE A 113 -4.19 18.78 -4.95
CA PHE A 113 -2.96 18.11 -4.54
C PHE A 113 -1.70 18.85 -5.04
N LYS A 114 -1.70 19.35 -6.27
CA LYS A 114 -0.59 20.17 -6.79
C LYS A 114 -0.38 21.44 -5.97
N ILE A 115 -1.47 22.12 -5.58
CA ILE A 115 -1.40 23.30 -4.71
C ILE A 115 -0.87 22.94 -3.33
N LEU A 116 -1.31 21.81 -2.74
CA LEU A 116 -0.79 21.36 -1.46
C LEU A 116 0.71 21.08 -1.51
N MET A 117 1.20 20.53 -2.63
CA MET A 117 2.62 20.22 -2.81
C MET A 117 3.48 21.41 -3.25
N GLY A 118 2.86 22.54 -3.63
CA GLY A 118 3.54 23.73 -4.11
C GLY A 118 3.95 23.64 -5.58
N ASP A 119 3.42 22.66 -6.33
CA ASP A 119 3.63 22.55 -7.79
C ASP A 119 2.78 23.56 -8.56
N GLU A 120 1.71 24.08 -7.94
CA GLU A 120 0.83 25.12 -8.47
C GLU A 120 0.49 26.14 -7.38
N GLU A 121 0.34 27.39 -7.76
CA GLU A 121 -0.09 28.45 -6.86
C GLU A 121 -1.63 28.60 -6.89
N PRO A 122 -2.30 28.77 -5.75
CA PRO A 122 -3.71 29.11 -5.72
C PRO A 122 -3.93 30.55 -6.19
N ASP A 123 -5.12 30.85 -6.72
CA ASP A 123 -5.50 32.23 -7.04
C ASP A 123 -5.80 33.03 -5.76
N GLU A 124 -6.38 32.33 -4.76
CA GLU A 124 -6.68 32.88 -3.44
C GLU A 124 -6.43 31.82 -2.37
N GLY A 125 -6.19 32.27 -1.14
CA GLY A 125 -6.01 31.39 0.00
C GLY A 125 -4.56 31.03 0.29
N THR A 126 -4.35 30.15 1.27
CA THR A 126 -3.01 29.76 1.73
C THR A 126 -2.95 28.29 2.15
N VAL A 127 -1.79 27.69 1.92
CA VAL A 127 -1.43 26.35 2.43
C VAL A 127 -0.28 26.51 3.41
N LYS A 128 -0.45 25.97 4.62
CA LYS A 128 0.59 25.99 5.64
C LYS A 128 0.85 24.59 6.18
N TRP A 129 2.05 24.11 5.93
CA TRP A 129 2.53 22.85 6.51
C TRP A 129 3.13 23.05 7.90
N GLY A 130 2.99 22.06 8.76
CA GLY A 130 3.67 22.03 10.04
C GLY A 130 5.19 21.95 9.86
N VAL A 131 5.96 22.63 10.72
CA VAL A 131 7.42 22.75 10.63
C VAL A 131 8.15 21.40 10.62
N SER A 132 7.61 20.39 11.29
CA SER A 132 8.18 19.04 11.35
C SER A 132 7.56 18.06 10.36
N THR A 133 6.62 18.53 9.54
CA THR A 133 5.95 17.70 8.54
C THR A 133 6.85 17.54 7.30
N THR A 134 7.08 16.29 6.91
CA THR A 134 7.80 15.93 5.69
C THR A 134 6.84 15.20 4.77
N GLN A 135 6.69 15.69 3.54
CA GLN A 135 5.72 15.19 2.59
C GLN A 135 6.34 14.21 1.61
N ALA A 136 5.57 13.17 1.23
CA ALA A 136 5.83 12.38 0.03
C ALA A 136 4.58 12.40 -0.85
N TYR A 137 4.75 12.69 -2.12
CA TYR A 137 3.67 12.83 -3.08
C TYR A 137 3.74 11.76 -4.17
N PHE A 138 2.61 11.12 -4.40
CA PHE A 138 2.37 10.25 -5.53
C PHE A 138 1.44 11.00 -6.50
N PRO A 139 1.96 11.61 -7.57
CA PRO A 139 1.15 12.34 -8.53
C PRO A 139 0.39 11.38 -9.46
N LYS A 140 -0.78 11.82 -9.94
CA LYS A 140 -1.58 11.10 -10.94
C LYS A 140 -0.79 10.83 -12.22
N ASP A 141 -0.11 11.84 -12.76
CA ASP A 141 0.85 11.70 -13.84
C ASP A 141 2.27 11.69 -13.28
N HIS A 142 2.89 10.54 -13.36
CA HIS A 142 4.24 10.30 -12.90
C HIS A 142 5.21 9.95 -14.04
N ASN A 143 4.79 10.09 -15.31
CA ASN A 143 5.63 9.77 -16.46
C ASN A 143 6.90 10.60 -16.52
N SER A 144 6.85 11.87 -16.12
CA SER A 144 8.01 12.77 -16.07
C SER A 144 9.18 12.25 -15.24
N TYR A 145 8.94 11.37 -14.28
CA TYR A 145 9.99 10.74 -13.47
C TYR A 145 10.78 9.66 -14.23
N PHE A 146 10.24 9.18 -15.34
CA PHE A 146 10.78 8.06 -16.12
C PHE A 146 11.16 8.45 -17.55
N GLU A 147 10.50 9.44 -18.12
CA GLU A 147 10.78 9.95 -19.44
C GLU A 147 12.16 10.62 -19.47
N ASN A 148 12.91 10.39 -20.52
CA ASN A 148 14.27 10.89 -20.71
C ASN A 148 15.25 10.53 -19.58
N CYS A 149 14.97 9.45 -18.86
CA CYS A 149 15.83 8.93 -17.79
C CYS A 149 16.51 7.65 -18.24
N ASP A 150 17.82 7.70 -18.39
CA ASP A 150 18.63 6.56 -18.86
C ASP A 150 19.14 5.68 -17.71
N TYR A 151 18.81 5.99 -16.48
CA TYR A 151 19.17 5.18 -15.32
C TYR A 151 18.52 3.79 -15.41
N ASP A 152 19.23 2.78 -14.94
CA ASP A 152 18.61 1.52 -14.58
C ASP A 152 17.77 1.68 -13.30
N LEU A 153 17.00 0.68 -12.95
CA LEU A 153 16.10 0.72 -11.82
C LEU A 153 16.85 0.87 -10.48
N ILE A 154 18.03 0.26 -10.34
CA ILE A 154 18.86 0.37 -9.13
C ILE A 154 19.37 1.80 -8.97
N ASP A 155 19.92 2.38 -10.03
CA ASP A 155 20.46 3.74 -9.98
C ASP A 155 19.36 4.79 -9.80
N TRP A 156 18.20 4.56 -10.39
CA TRP A 156 17.04 5.39 -10.18
C TRP A 156 16.58 5.36 -8.70
N MET A 157 16.47 4.16 -8.10
CA MET A 157 16.11 4.02 -6.69
C MET A 157 17.17 4.56 -5.74
N ARG A 158 18.44 4.47 -6.12
CA ARG A 158 19.57 4.98 -5.33
C ARG A 158 19.46 6.48 -5.05
N GLN A 159 18.81 7.25 -5.92
CA GLN A 159 18.62 8.69 -5.72
C GLN A 159 17.74 8.99 -4.50
N PHE A 160 16.77 8.13 -4.20
CA PHE A 160 15.76 8.34 -3.16
C PHE A 160 16.06 7.59 -1.85
N SER A 161 17.00 6.66 -1.86
CA SER A 161 17.34 5.85 -0.69
C SER A 161 18.43 6.51 0.15
N THR A 162 18.32 6.42 1.47
CA THR A 162 19.41 6.77 2.40
C THR A 162 20.52 5.73 2.36
N ASP A 163 20.16 4.45 2.25
CA ASP A 163 21.13 3.37 2.04
C ASP A 163 21.39 3.17 0.54
N LYS A 164 22.59 3.55 0.10
CA LYS A 164 23.02 3.52 -1.30
C LYS A 164 23.55 2.17 -1.78
N ARG A 165 23.70 1.19 -0.88
CA ARG A 165 24.30 -0.12 -1.19
C ARG A 165 23.39 -0.89 -2.16
N GLU A 166 23.99 -1.43 -3.21
CA GLU A 166 23.25 -2.20 -4.23
C GLU A 166 22.52 -3.41 -3.62
N SER A 167 23.15 -4.12 -2.69
CA SER A 167 22.55 -5.28 -2.02
C SER A 167 21.26 -4.92 -1.28
N TYR A 168 21.19 -3.75 -0.66
CA TYR A 168 20.01 -3.23 0.00
C TYR A 168 18.90 -2.92 -1.04
N LEU A 169 19.27 -2.18 -2.08
CA LEU A 169 18.32 -1.78 -3.14
C LEU A 169 17.76 -2.99 -3.89
N ARG A 170 18.59 -3.99 -4.21
CA ARG A 170 18.14 -5.25 -4.83
C ARG A 170 17.16 -6.01 -3.92
N THR A 171 17.46 -6.10 -2.63
CA THR A 171 16.57 -6.74 -1.66
C THR A 171 15.23 -5.99 -1.57
N PHE A 172 15.28 -4.66 -1.56
CA PHE A 172 14.10 -3.81 -1.52
C PHE A 172 13.25 -3.98 -2.79
N LEU A 173 13.87 -3.90 -3.98
CA LEU A 173 13.20 -4.10 -5.27
C LEU A 173 12.61 -5.51 -5.39
N GLY A 174 13.30 -6.52 -4.87
CA GLY A 174 12.78 -7.90 -4.83
C GLY A 174 11.46 -8.01 -4.07
N ARG A 175 11.30 -7.26 -2.96
CA ARG A 175 10.03 -7.17 -2.21
C ARG A 175 8.93 -6.48 -3.03
N MET A 176 9.29 -5.62 -3.97
CA MET A 176 8.39 -4.93 -4.90
C MET A 176 8.17 -5.72 -6.19
N LEU A 177 8.54 -7.01 -6.21
CA LEU A 177 8.38 -7.95 -7.31
C LEU A 177 9.23 -7.63 -8.56
N PHE A 178 10.34 -6.92 -8.38
CA PHE A 178 11.40 -6.84 -9.38
C PHE A 178 12.45 -7.90 -9.07
N SER A 179 12.67 -8.86 -9.98
CA SER A 179 13.53 -10.01 -9.71
C SER A 179 14.55 -10.23 -10.82
N GLY A 180 15.68 -10.84 -10.46
CA GLY A 180 16.74 -11.18 -11.41
C GLY A 180 17.27 -9.95 -12.14
N ASP A 181 17.22 -9.99 -13.47
CA ASP A 181 17.73 -8.94 -14.35
C ASP A 181 16.79 -7.75 -14.52
N ASP A 182 15.55 -7.83 -13.98
CA ASP A 182 14.59 -6.71 -14.03
C ASP A 182 15.15 -5.44 -13.39
N VAL A 183 16.02 -5.59 -12.38
CA VAL A 183 16.59 -4.46 -11.65
C VAL A 183 17.59 -3.63 -12.49
N TYR A 184 18.07 -4.18 -13.58
CA TYR A 184 18.98 -3.50 -14.53
C TYR A 184 18.24 -2.94 -15.76
N LYS A 185 16.93 -3.09 -15.85
CA LYS A 185 16.14 -2.45 -16.90
C LYS A 185 16.20 -0.94 -16.76
N GLN A 186 16.32 -0.24 -17.88
CA GLN A 186 16.17 1.20 -17.90
C GLN A 186 14.74 1.60 -17.50
N VAL A 187 14.61 2.59 -16.65
CA VAL A 187 13.30 2.98 -16.10
C VAL A 187 12.32 3.50 -17.14
N LYS A 188 12.83 4.01 -18.27
CA LYS A 188 12.00 4.47 -19.39
C LYS A 188 11.22 3.35 -20.11
N VAL A 189 11.68 2.10 -20.02
CA VAL A 189 11.02 0.94 -20.68
C VAL A 189 10.07 0.18 -19.76
N LEU A 190 9.89 0.63 -18.52
CA LEU A 190 9.00 0.00 -17.55
C LEU A 190 7.53 0.11 -17.99
N SER A 191 6.77 -0.95 -17.74
CA SER A 191 5.31 -0.96 -17.88
C SER A 191 4.64 -0.01 -16.89
N GLY A 192 3.39 0.37 -17.14
CA GLY A 192 2.64 1.25 -16.24
C GLY A 192 2.60 0.75 -14.79
N GLY A 193 2.32 -0.55 -14.57
CA GLY A 193 2.31 -1.14 -13.24
C GLY A 193 3.71 -1.17 -12.57
N GLU A 194 4.78 -1.39 -13.34
CA GLU A 194 6.15 -1.30 -12.84
C GLU A 194 6.51 0.13 -12.44
N LYS A 195 6.14 1.14 -13.24
CA LYS A 195 6.32 2.56 -12.90
C LYS A 195 5.61 2.92 -11.61
N VAL A 196 4.35 2.48 -11.43
CA VAL A 196 3.59 2.71 -10.19
C VAL A 196 4.28 2.05 -8.99
N ARG A 197 4.75 0.80 -9.10
CA ARG A 197 5.51 0.15 -8.02
C ARG A 197 6.82 0.89 -7.72
N CYS A 198 7.51 1.45 -8.71
CA CYS A 198 8.68 2.31 -8.50
C CYS A 198 8.30 3.59 -7.72
N MET A 199 7.21 4.26 -8.07
CA MET A 199 6.74 5.45 -7.37
C MET A 199 6.36 5.15 -5.91
N ILE A 200 5.67 4.04 -5.65
CA ILE A 200 5.38 3.58 -4.27
C ILE A 200 6.69 3.32 -3.52
N SER A 201 7.67 2.69 -4.18
CA SER A 201 9.00 2.45 -3.63
C SER A 201 9.72 3.74 -3.25
N LYS A 202 9.68 4.75 -4.13
CA LYS A 202 10.22 6.09 -3.86
C LYS A 202 9.58 6.69 -2.61
N MET A 203 8.25 6.59 -2.47
CA MET A 203 7.55 7.09 -1.29
C MET A 203 7.95 6.34 -0.01
N MET A 204 8.11 5.01 -0.07
CA MET A 204 8.58 4.23 1.08
C MET A 204 10.00 4.60 1.51
N LEU A 205 10.87 4.93 0.56
CA LEU A 205 12.27 5.30 0.82
C LEU A 205 12.44 6.76 1.28
N SER A 206 11.43 7.60 1.07
CA SER A 206 11.50 9.03 1.44
C SER A 206 11.54 9.28 2.94
N GLY A 207 11.07 8.32 3.75
CA GLY A 207 10.95 8.50 5.20
C GLY A 207 9.96 9.58 5.63
N ALA A 208 9.07 10.02 4.73
CA ALA A 208 8.10 11.07 4.99
C ALA A 208 7.07 10.66 6.05
N ASN A 209 6.63 11.64 6.84
CA ASN A 209 5.63 11.44 7.88
C ASN A 209 4.22 11.94 7.50
N PHE A 210 4.08 12.38 6.25
CA PHE A 210 2.80 12.76 5.64
C PHE A 210 2.78 12.29 4.18
N LEU A 211 1.80 11.47 3.82
CA LEU A 211 1.69 10.88 2.49
C LEU A 211 0.51 11.50 1.73
N VAL A 212 0.75 11.86 0.48
CA VAL A 212 -0.27 12.39 -0.43
C VAL A 212 -0.32 11.50 -1.67
N PHE A 213 -1.50 10.96 -1.97
CA PHE A 213 -1.71 10.08 -3.12
C PHE A 213 -2.78 10.64 -4.05
N ASP A 214 -2.44 10.86 -5.31
CA ASP A 214 -3.38 11.20 -6.36
C ASP A 214 -3.63 9.99 -7.26
N GLN A 215 -4.76 9.31 -7.07
CA GLN A 215 -5.19 8.12 -7.82
C GLN A 215 -4.13 7.00 -7.93
N PRO A 216 -3.58 6.52 -6.82
CA PRO A 216 -2.42 5.61 -6.82
C PRO A 216 -2.75 4.19 -7.31
N THR A 217 -4.02 3.88 -7.52
CA THR A 217 -4.48 2.54 -7.93
C THR A 217 -4.52 2.34 -9.44
N ASN A 218 -4.36 3.41 -10.22
CA ASN A 218 -4.31 3.32 -11.67
C ASN A 218 -3.13 2.45 -12.11
N HIS A 219 -3.39 1.53 -13.04
CA HIS A 219 -2.40 0.57 -13.58
C HIS A 219 -1.88 -0.49 -12.58
N LEU A 220 -2.48 -0.61 -11.40
CA LEU A 220 -2.17 -1.69 -10.45
C LEU A 220 -3.12 -2.88 -10.61
N ASP A 221 -2.59 -4.08 -10.43
CA ASP A 221 -3.38 -5.29 -10.24
C ASP A 221 -4.02 -5.34 -8.84
N LEU A 222 -4.99 -6.21 -8.65
CA LEU A 222 -5.73 -6.32 -7.39
C LEU A 222 -4.83 -6.64 -6.20
N GLU A 223 -3.78 -7.42 -6.42
CA GLU A 223 -2.80 -7.80 -5.43
C GLU A 223 -1.97 -6.58 -4.98
N SER A 224 -1.52 -5.76 -5.91
CA SER A 224 -0.79 -4.51 -5.62
C SER A 224 -1.69 -3.47 -4.95
N ILE A 225 -2.96 -3.35 -5.36
CA ILE A 225 -3.94 -2.48 -4.68
C ILE A 225 -4.13 -2.93 -3.23
N ALA A 226 -4.31 -4.24 -3.00
CA ALA A 226 -4.47 -4.77 -1.64
C ALA A 226 -3.21 -4.52 -0.78
N ALA A 227 -2.02 -4.69 -1.35
CA ALA A 227 -0.76 -4.41 -0.67
C ALA A 227 -0.61 -2.92 -0.31
N LEU A 228 -0.93 -2.01 -1.25
CA LEU A 228 -0.92 -0.57 -1.03
C LEU A 228 -1.91 -0.18 0.08
N ASN A 229 -3.12 -0.70 0.03
CA ASN A 229 -4.18 -0.45 1.02
C ASN A 229 -3.74 -0.87 2.42
N ASN A 230 -3.15 -2.07 2.55
CA ASN A 230 -2.61 -2.56 3.81
C ASN A 230 -1.46 -1.68 4.32
N GLY A 231 -0.56 -1.25 3.43
CA GLY A 231 0.53 -0.35 3.76
C GLY A 231 0.05 1.02 4.26
N MET A 232 -0.95 1.60 3.59
CA MET A 232 -1.60 2.85 3.99
C MET A 232 -2.34 2.70 5.32
N ALA A 233 -3.07 1.59 5.52
CA ALA A 233 -3.78 1.31 6.76
C ALA A 233 -2.83 1.19 7.95
N ALA A 234 -1.69 0.54 7.76
CA ALA A 234 -0.67 0.33 8.79
C ALA A 234 0.18 1.57 9.09
N PHE A 235 0.20 2.58 8.20
CA PHE A 235 0.98 3.79 8.42
C PHE A 235 0.41 4.60 9.59
N PRO A 236 1.22 4.93 10.63
CA PRO A 236 0.68 5.51 11.87
C PRO A 236 0.37 7.01 11.79
N TYR A 237 0.78 7.67 10.69
CA TYR A 237 0.65 9.12 10.55
C TYR A 237 -0.35 9.51 9.45
N ASN A 238 -0.26 10.72 8.95
CA ASN A 238 -1.25 11.33 8.10
C ASN A 238 -1.16 10.88 6.64
N ILE A 239 -2.31 10.66 6.05
CA ILE A 239 -2.48 10.36 4.63
C ILE A 239 -3.61 11.20 4.06
N ILE A 240 -3.42 11.78 2.87
CA ILE A 240 -4.49 12.31 2.02
C ILE A 240 -4.47 11.54 0.69
N PHE A 241 -5.65 11.09 0.21
CA PHE A 241 -5.77 10.33 -1.03
C PHE A 241 -7.11 10.58 -1.73
#